data_65f6ba00903f81e06fc7a5adbc197d05
#
_entry.id   65f6ba00903f81e06fc7a5adbc197d05
#
_cell.length_a   1.000
_cell.length_b   1.000
_cell.length_c   1.000
_cell.angle_alpha   90.00
_cell.angle_beta   90.00
_cell.angle_gamma   90.00
#
_symmetry.space_group_name_H-M   'P 1'
#
loop_
_entity.id
_entity.type
_entity.pdbx_description
1 polymer ?
#
loop_
_entity_poly.entity_id
_entity_poly.type
_entity_poly.pdbx_seq_one_letter_code
_entity_poly.pdbx_strand_id
1 'polypeptide(L)'
;IGYTRVTHVIDKGAEKGALLLSERRLCEAKTGALLARMMQTTFMRGDGGFSERGQLSDEAPAARQAVPSRAPDLVHRLQTRPEAALVYRLMGDDNPLHAEPAVAIAAGFKQPILHGLASFGVAARSLIALCADHDPSRLTDIGVRFSAPVYPGETLETSIWKLESEGEFAFQTRVIERDLVVLSHGSASISHQLPAPINPAD
;
A
#
# COMPACT_ATOMS: atom_id res chain seq x y z
N ILE A 1 19.50 7.76 4.32
CA ILE A 1 19.99 6.38 4.24
C ILE A 1 18.83 5.45 4.53
N GLY A 2 18.70 4.37 3.73
CA GLY A 2 17.67 3.34 3.93
C GLY A 2 18.27 2.07 4.50
N TYR A 3 17.67 1.56 5.57
CA TYR A 3 18.01 0.26 6.17
C TYR A 3 16.82 -0.68 5.99
N THR A 4 17.06 -1.86 5.43
CA THR A 4 16.01 -2.86 5.23
C THR A 4 16.37 -4.14 5.98
N ARG A 5 15.39 -4.72 6.70
CA ARG A 5 15.52 -6.04 7.34
C ARG A 5 14.29 -6.89 7.08
N VAL A 6 14.48 -8.18 6.98
CA VAL A 6 13.38 -9.16 7.06
C VAL A 6 12.98 -9.31 8.51
N THR A 7 11.68 -9.24 8.78
CA THR A 7 11.12 -9.37 10.13
C THR A 7 10.45 -10.71 10.36
N HIS A 8 9.78 -11.27 9.33
CA HIS A 8 9.10 -12.57 9.41
C HIS A 8 9.18 -13.29 8.06
N VAL A 9 9.26 -14.61 8.13
CA VAL A 9 9.10 -15.53 6.99
C VAL A 9 8.06 -16.56 7.38
N ILE A 10 6.90 -16.52 6.72
CA ILE A 10 5.72 -17.28 7.13
C ILE A 10 5.35 -18.27 6.04
N ASP A 11 5.39 -19.55 6.35
CA ASP A 11 4.92 -20.62 5.46
C ASP A 11 3.40 -20.68 5.44
N LYS A 12 2.82 -20.74 4.25
CA LYS A 12 1.39 -20.93 4.04
C LYS A 12 1.05 -22.33 3.52
N GLY A 13 2.07 -23.20 3.42
CA GLY A 13 1.97 -24.53 2.83
C GLY A 13 2.38 -24.55 1.35
N ALA A 14 2.76 -25.72 0.84
CA ALA A 14 3.32 -25.91 -0.49
C ALA A 14 2.43 -25.32 -1.61
N GLU A 15 1.10 -25.49 -1.50
CA GLU A 15 0.14 -25.00 -2.47
C GLU A 15 -0.17 -23.49 -2.36
N LYS A 16 0.14 -22.88 -1.22
CA LYS A 16 -0.27 -21.51 -0.89
C LYS A 16 0.89 -20.51 -0.84
N GLY A 17 2.13 -20.96 -1.05
CA GLY A 17 3.30 -20.10 -1.04
C GLY A 17 3.72 -19.64 0.35
N ALA A 18 4.43 -18.51 0.42
CA ALA A 18 4.93 -17.93 1.66
C ALA A 18 4.71 -16.42 1.73
N LEU A 19 4.81 -15.86 2.93
CA LEU A 19 4.84 -14.41 3.15
C LEU A 19 6.20 -14.01 3.67
N LEU A 20 6.80 -13.00 3.03
CA LEU A 20 8.00 -12.33 3.49
C LEU A 20 7.61 -10.94 4.01
N LEU A 21 7.81 -10.70 5.29
CA LEU A 21 7.60 -9.39 5.89
C LEU A 21 8.93 -8.68 6.05
N SER A 22 9.00 -7.46 5.61
CA SER A 22 10.18 -6.61 5.75
C SER A 22 9.83 -5.24 6.32
N GLU A 23 10.80 -4.68 7.04
CA GLU A 23 10.79 -3.30 7.51
C GLU A 23 11.89 -2.54 6.80
N ARG A 24 11.56 -1.33 6.31
CA ARG A 24 12.55 -0.38 5.84
C ARG A 24 12.46 0.90 6.67
N ARG A 25 13.59 1.32 7.23
CA ARG A 25 13.74 2.59 7.95
C ARG A 25 14.49 3.57 7.06
N LEU A 26 13.92 4.75 6.85
CA LEU A 26 14.59 5.89 6.21
C LEU A 26 15.09 6.84 7.29
N CYS A 27 16.39 7.08 7.29
CA CYS A 27 17.02 7.99 8.24
C CYS A 27 17.71 9.14 7.52
N GLU A 28 17.70 10.31 8.13
CA GLU A 28 18.50 11.44 7.66
C GLU A 28 19.99 11.07 7.72
N ALA A 29 20.71 11.35 6.63
CA ALA A 29 22.11 10.92 6.49
C ALA A 29 23.09 11.56 7.50
N LYS A 30 22.80 12.80 7.92
CA LYS A 30 23.70 13.58 8.80
C LYS A 30 23.43 13.29 10.29
N THR A 31 22.17 13.26 10.69
CA THR A 31 21.77 13.17 12.09
C THR A 31 21.41 11.75 12.53
N GLY A 32 21.10 10.87 11.58
CA GLY A 32 20.54 9.55 11.85
C GLY A 32 19.06 9.57 12.26
N ALA A 33 18.43 10.75 12.31
CA ALA A 33 17.02 10.87 12.69
C ALA A 33 16.12 10.03 11.78
N LEU A 34 15.20 9.27 12.37
CA LEU A 34 14.24 8.47 11.62
C LEU A 34 13.21 9.39 10.94
N LEU A 35 13.13 9.30 9.62
CA LEU A 35 12.20 10.06 8.80
C LEU A 35 10.93 9.30 8.45
N ALA A 36 11.06 7.99 8.21
CA ALA A 36 9.92 7.12 7.92
C ALA A 36 10.25 5.65 8.20
N ARG A 37 9.22 4.90 8.57
CA ARG A 37 9.26 3.45 8.68
C ARG A 37 8.21 2.84 7.74
N MET A 38 8.63 1.92 6.91
CA MET A 38 7.77 1.23 5.96
C MET A 38 7.74 -0.26 6.28
N MET A 39 6.55 -0.82 6.41
CA MET A 39 6.33 -2.26 6.55
C MET A 39 5.77 -2.79 5.24
N GLN A 40 6.37 -3.85 4.71
CA GLN A 40 5.93 -4.47 3.48
C GLN A 40 5.75 -5.97 3.68
N THR A 41 4.63 -6.50 3.18
CA THR A 41 4.40 -7.94 3.05
C THR A 41 4.45 -8.33 1.58
N THR A 42 5.38 -9.20 1.23
CA THR A 42 5.51 -9.76 -0.13
C THR A 42 4.98 -11.18 -0.13
N PHE A 43 4.08 -11.47 -1.07
CA PHE A 43 3.55 -12.81 -1.27
C PHE A 43 4.42 -13.57 -2.28
N MET A 44 5.07 -14.63 -1.82
CA MET A 44 5.99 -15.47 -2.56
C MET A 44 5.28 -16.76 -2.96
N ARG A 45 4.74 -16.78 -4.18
CA ARG A 45 3.82 -17.83 -4.64
C ARG A 45 4.44 -19.23 -4.74
N GLY A 46 5.73 -19.31 -5.07
CA GLY A 46 6.44 -20.58 -5.30
C GLY A 46 7.23 -21.11 -4.09
N ASP A 47 7.22 -20.40 -2.95
CA ASP A 47 8.18 -20.64 -1.86
C ASP A 47 7.54 -21.24 -0.59
N GLY A 48 6.35 -21.83 -0.70
CA GLY A 48 5.65 -22.48 0.42
C GLY A 48 6.13 -23.91 0.71
N GLY A 49 5.64 -24.48 1.82
CA GLY A 49 5.91 -25.86 2.24
C GLY A 49 7.29 -26.08 2.86
N PHE A 50 8.02 -25.04 3.24
CA PHE A 50 9.32 -25.20 3.87
C PHE A 50 9.20 -25.69 5.33
N SER A 51 8.15 -25.37 6.03
CA SER A 51 7.89 -25.89 7.39
C SER A 51 7.62 -27.40 7.38
N GLU A 52 7.01 -27.93 6.34
CA GLU A 52 6.83 -29.37 6.13
C GLU A 52 8.15 -30.11 5.94
N ARG A 53 9.20 -29.38 5.52
CA ARG A 53 10.58 -29.88 5.38
C ARG A 53 11.45 -29.64 6.62
N GLY A 54 10.82 -29.24 7.76
CA GLY A 54 11.49 -29.05 9.04
C GLY A 54 12.17 -27.69 9.24
N GLN A 55 11.89 -26.70 8.37
CA GLN A 55 12.36 -25.33 8.55
C GLN A 55 11.36 -24.54 9.42
N LEU A 56 11.86 -23.54 10.16
CA LEU A 56 11.02 -22.72 11.03
C LEU A 56 10.17 -21.75 10.20
N SER A 57 8.90 -21.60 10.60
CA SER A 57 7.99 -20.58 10.13
C SER A 57 7.64 -19.66 11.28
N ASP A 58 7.68 -18.35 11.04
CA ASP A 58 7.22 -17.36 12.01
C ASP A 58 5.69 -17.37 12.11
N GLU A 59 5.17 -16.84 13.22
CA GLU A 59 3.73 -16.59 13.36
C GLU A 59 3.30 -15.37 12.54
N ALA A 60 2.11 -15.46 11.96
CA ALA A 60 1.55 -14.35 11.23
C ALA A 60 1.12 -13.21 12.19
N PRO A 61 1.49 -11.95 11.91
CA PRO A 61 0.96 -10.84 12.67
C PRO A 61 -0.56 -10.74 12.53
N ALA A 62 -1.21 -10.01 13.43
CA ALA A 62 -2.65 -9.79 13.38
C ALA A 62 -3.07 -9.26 12.00
N ALA A 63 -4.17 -9.81 11.48
CA ALA A 63 -4.71 -9.36 10.20
C ALA A 63 -5.17 -7.90 10.30
N ARG A 64 -4.97 -7.13 9.20
CA ARG A 64 -5.53 -5.78 9.10
C ARG A 64 -7.05 -5.85 9.20
N GLN A 65 -7.64 -4.88 9.88
CA GLN A 65 -9.09 -4.79 10.00
C GLN A 65 -9.74 -4.49 8.64
N ALA A 66 -10.90 -5.11 8.40
CA ALA A 66 -11.75 -4.74 7.27
C ALA A 66 -12.36 -3.35 7.52
N VAL A 67 -12.75 -2.67 6.44
CA VAL A 67 -13.51 -1.42 6.55
C VAL A 67 -14.88 -1.68 7.18
N PRO A 68 -15.46 -0.68 7.89
CA PRO A 68 -16.80 -0.81 8.46
C PRO A 68 -17.86 -1.16 7.43
N SER A 69 -18.88 -1.95 7.82
CA SER A 69 -19.99 -2.36 6.96
C SER A 69 -21.02 -1.25 6.69
N ARG A 70 -20.95 -0.13 7.43
CA ARG A 70 -21.81 1.05 7.21
C ARG A 70 -21.40 1.85 5.98
N ALA A 71 -22.23 2.76 5.52
CA ALA A 71 -21.87 3.72 4.47
C ALA A 71 -20.62 4.53 4.85
N PRO A 72 -19.75 4.88 3.88
CA PRO A 72 -18.60 5.74 4.14
C PRO A 72 -19.02 7.14 4.54
N ASP A 73 -18.21 7.79 5.38
CA ASP A 73 -18.45 9.17 5.79
C ASP A 73 -18.05 10.17 4.69
N LEU A 74 -17.02 9.82 3.92
CA LEU A 74 -16.48 10.66 2.85
C LEU A 74 -16.16 9.79 1.63
N VAL A 75 -16.31 10.38 0.44
CA VAL A 75 -15.97 9.72 -0.84
C VAL A 75 -15.23 10.71 -1.73
N HIS A 76 -14.14 10.28 -2.33
CA HIS A 76 -13.38 11.08 -3.28
C HIS A 76 -13.13 10.29 -4.56
N ARG A 77 -13.32 10.92 -5.71
CA ARG A 77 -13.09 10.32 -7.03
C ARG A 77 -11.95 11.05 -7.74
N LEU A 78 -11.07 10.27 -8.32
CA LEU A 78 -9.95 10.78 -9.08
C LEU A 78 -9.71 9.87 -10.28
N GLN A 79 -9.85 10.43 -11.49
CA GLN A 79 -9.50 9.72 -12.71
C GLN A 79 -7.97 9.72 -12.88
N THR A 80 -7.39 8.55 -13.12
CA THR A 80 -5.98 8.43 -13.48
C THR A 80 -5.80 8.84 -14.94
N ARG A 81 -4.62 9.37 -15.29
CA ARG A 81 -4.33 9.72 -16.68
C ARG A 81 -3.95 8.46 -17.47
N PRO A 82 -4.27 8.40 -18.78
CA PRO A 82 -3.87 7.26 -19.63
C PRO A 82 -2.36 7.02 -19.63
N GLU A 83 -1.55 8.07 -19.51
CA GLU A 83 -0.08 8.00 -19.44
C GLU A 83 0.47 7.86 -18.02
N ALA A 84 -0.36 7.70 -16.99
CA ALA A 84 0.06 7.71 -15.58
C ALA A 84 1.18 6.71 -15.26
N ALA A 85 1.16 5.52 -15.86
CA ALA A 85 2.20 4.52 -15.64
C ALA A 85 3.55 4.95 -16.23
N LEU A 86 3.53 5.57 -17.42
CA LEU A 86 4.73 6.08 -18.08
C LEU A 86 5.35 7.27 -17.31
N VAL A 87 4.50 8.14 -16.76
CA VAL A 87 4.94 9.24 -15.89
C VAL A 87 5.53 8.70 -14.60
N TYR A 88 4.88 7.71 -13.95
CA TYR A 88 5.35 7.13 -12.70
C TYR A 88 6.72 6.44 -12.83
N ARG A 89 7.03 5.83 -13.98
CA ARG A 89 8.37 5.26 -14.25
C ARG A 89 9.53 6.24 -14.02
N LEU A 90 9.29 7.53 -14.25
CA LEU A 90 10.31 8.58 -14.03
C LEU A 90 10.70 8.71 -12.56
N MET A 91 9.91 8.11 -11.63
CA MET A 91 10.24 8.02 -10.21
C MET A 91 11.24 6.90 -9.86
N GLY A 92 11.70 6.15 -10.87
CA GLY A 92 12.73 5.10 -10.71
C GLY A 92 12.20 3.66 -10.69
N ASP A 93 10.91 3.43 -10.90
CA ASP A 93 10.33 2.09 -11.09
C ASP A 93 10.15 1.82 -12.59
N ASP A 94 11.16 1.23 -13.20
CA ASP A 94 11.25 0.95 -14.63
C ASP A 94 10.77 -0.46 -15.03
N ASN A 95 10.09 -1.17 -14.12
CA ASN A 95 9.55 -2.50 -14.39
C ASN A 95 8.72 -2.51 -15.68
N PRO A 96 9.08 -3.35 -16.67
CA PRO A 96 8.42 -3.37 -17.99
C PRO A 96 6.94 -3.77 -17.93
N LEU A 97 6.47 -4.41 -16.85
CA LEU A 97 5.07 -4.73 -16.61
C LEU A 97 4.14 -3.51 -16.74
N HIS A 98 4.65 -2.32 -16.46
CA HIS A 98 3.91 -1.07 -16.45
C HIS A 98 3.98 -0.28 -17.77
N ALA A 99 4.76 -0.77 -18.74
CA ALA A 99 4.99 -0.04 -20.00
C ALA A 99 4.93 -0.90 -21.25
N GLU A 100 5.30 -2.20 -21.15
CA GLU A 100 5.44 -3.08 -22.31
C GLU A 100 4.24 -4.03 -22.43
N PRO A 101 3.40 -3.89 -23.49
CA PRO A 101 2.22 -4.73 -23.65
C PRO A 101 2.53 -6.23 -23.70
N ALA A 102 3.62 -6.64 -24.34
CA ALA A 102 4.00 -8.04 -24.44
C ALA A 102 4.30 -8.65 -23.06
N VAL A 103 4.97 -7.90 -22.17
CA VAL A 103 5.27 -8.32 -20.80
C VAL A 103 4.01 -8.40 -19.97
N ALA A 104 3.12 -7.42 -20.08
CA ALA A 104 1.86 -7.41 -19.35
C ALA A 104 0.97 -8.61 -19.75
N ILE A 105 0.86 -8.91 -21.06
CA ILE A 105 0.10 -10.05 -21.58
C ILE A 105 0.71 -11.37 -21.07
N ALA A 106 2.03 -11.52 -21.12
CA ALA A 106 2.72 -12.71 -20.61
C ALA A 106 2.50 -12.90 -19.09
N ALA A 107 2.32 -11.81 -18.34
CA ALA A 107 2.00 -11.82 -16.93
C ALA A 107 0.49 -12.04 -16.63
N GLY A 108 -0.36 -12.21 -17.65
CA GLY A 108 -1.79 -12.47 -17.52
C GLY A 108 -2.67 -11.22 -17.44
N PHE A 109 -2.16 -10.04 -17.76
CA PHE A 109 -2.92 -8.79 -17.81
C PHE A 109 -3.31 -8.45 -19.26
N LYS A 110 -4.43 -7.76 -19.46
CA LYS A 110 -4.88 -7.34 -20.80
C LYS A 110 -4.03 -6.24 -21.44
N GLN A 111 -3.31 -5.47 -20.63
CA GLN A 111 -2.44 -4.35 -21.01
C GLN A 111 -1.55 -3.97 -19.85
N PRO A 112 -0.55 -3.08 -19.99
CA PRO A 112 0.25 -2.57 -18.91
C PRO A 112 -0.61 -2.02 -17.77
N ILE A 113 -0.27 -2.38 -16.53
CA ILE A 113 -0.99 -1.97 -15.32
C ILE A 113 -0.34 -0.73 -14.70
N LEU A 114 -1.13 0.05 -13.97
CA LEU A 114 -0.60 1.15 -13.16
C LEU A 114 0.20 0.58 -11.98
N HIS A 115 1.28 1.24 -11.60
CA HIS A 115 2.06 0.89 -10.42
C HIS A 115 1.17 0.90 -9.17
N GLY A 116 1.33 -0.11 -8.32
CA GLY A 116 0.57 -0.19 -7.07
C GLY A 116 0.75 1.05 -6.20
N LEU A 117 1.98 1.53 -6.05
CA LEU A 117 2.28 2.73 -5.27
C LEU A 117 1.70 4.02 -5.88
N ALA A 118 1.47 4.08 -7.20
CA ALA A 118 0.74 5.20 -7.81
C ALA A 118 -0.73 5.21 -7.38
N SER A 119 -1.40 4.04 -7.37
CA SER A 119 -2.76 3.89 -6.87
C SER A 119 -2.85 4.21 -5.37
N PHE A 120 -1.85 3.79 -4.59
CA PHE A 120 -1.72 4.13 -3.18
C PHE A 120 -1.58 5.64 -2.96
N GLY A 121 -0.77 6.32 -3.80
CA GLY A 121 -0.65 7.78 -3.79
C GLY A 121 -1.96 8.51 -4.08
N VAL A 122 -2.83 7.96 -4.95
CA VAL A 122 -4.16 8.50 -5.19
C VAL A 122 -5.03 8.41 -3.93
N ALA A 123 -5.01 7.28 -3.21
CA ALA A 123 -5.72 7.14 -1.95
C ALA A 123 -5.17 8.07 -0.87
N ALA A 124 -3.84 8.19 -0.74
CA ALA A 124 -3.20 9.13 0.18
C ALA A 124 -3.62 10.58 -0.11
N ARG A 125 -3.64 10.98 -1.38
CA ARG A 125 -4.12 12.30 -1.80
C ARG A 125 -5.58 12.54 -1.38
N SER A 126 -6.43 11.52 -1.49
CA SER A 126 -7.84 11.61 -1.09
C SER A 126 -7.98 11.86 0.41
N LEU A 127 -7.20 11.14 1.23
CA LEU A 127 -7.15 11.33 2.69
C LEU A 127 -6.63 12.72 3.06
N ILE A 128 -5.53 13.15 2.44
CA ILE A 128 -4.95 14.49 2.68
C ILE A 128 -5.97 15.59 2.33
N ALA A 129 -6.64 15.47 1.19
CA ALA A 129 -7.60 16.46 0.74
C ALA A 129 -8.84 16.56 1.64
N LEU A 130 -9.40 15.42 2.08
CA LEU A 130 -10.68 15.38 2.79
C LEU A 130 -10.55 15.34 4.32
N CYS A 131 -9.39 14.93 4.85
CA CYS A 131 -9.24 14.70 6.29
C CYS A 131 -8.10 15.49 6.92
N ALA A 132 -7.19 16.08 6.11
CA ALA A 132 -6.01 16.79 6.59
C ALA A 132 -5.92 18.24 6.06
N ASP A 133 -7.00 18.83 5.58
CA ASP A 133 -7.06 20.20 5.06
C ASP A 133 -5.98 20.51 4.01
N HIS A 134 -5.69 19.55 3.13
CA HIS A 134 -4.63 19.59 2.12
C HIS A 134 -3.20 19.68 2.68
N ASP A 135 -2.99 19.45 3.97
CA ASP A 135 -1.67 19.44 4.60
C ASP A 135 -1.11 18.00 4.70
N PRO A 136 -0.13 17.61 3.85
CA PRO A 136 0.44 16.27 3.86
C PRO A 136 1.23 15.94 5.13
N SER A 137 1.70 16.95 5.88
CA SER A 137 2.46 16.76 7.11
C SER A 137 1.60 16.17 8.25
N ARG A 138 0.28 16.26 8.12
CA ARG A 138 -0.68 15.69 9.08
C ARG A 138 -0.93 14.21 8.89
N LEU A 139 -0.62 13.63 7.71
CA LEU A 139 -0.73 12.19 7.46
C LEU A 139 0.48 11.48 8.07
N THR A 140 0.30 10.86 9.24
CA THR A 140 1.37 10.26 10.04
C THR A 140 1.56 8.78 9.81
N ASP A 141 0.47 8.07 9.49
CA ASP A 141 0.49 6.65 9.10
C ASP A 141 -0.51 6.40 7.98
N ILE A 142 -0.15 5.50 7.08
CA ILE A 142 -1.06 4.98 6.06
C ILE A 142 -0.66 3.56 5.67
N GLY A 143 -1.63 2.67 5.62
CA GLY A 143 -1.38 1.30 5.21
C GLY A 143 -2.55 0.72 4.43
N VAL A 144 -2.27 -0.25 3.53
CA VAL A 144 -3.27 -0.82 2.64
C VAL A 144 -2.89 -2.23 2.21
N ARG A 145 -3.85 -2.99 1.72
CA ARG A 145 -3.64 -4.22 0.96
C ARG A 145 -3.96 -3.98 -0.50
N PHE A 146 -3.01 -4.27 -1.39
CA PHE A 146 -3.23 -4.32 -2.85
C PHE A 146 -4.03 -5.57 -3.19
N SER A 147 -5.24 -5.39 -3.76
CA SER A 147 -6.20 -6.49 -3.98
C SER A 147 -6.40 -6.82 -5.45
N ALA A 148 -6.26 -5.84 -6.34
CA ALA A 148 -6.41 -6.03 -7.78
C ALA A 148 -5.62 -4.96 -8.55
N PRO A 149 -5.28 -5.20 -9.82
CA PRO A 149 -4.58 -4.24 -10.66
C PRO A 149 -5.48 -3.07 -11.05
N VAL A 150 -4.86 -1.91 -11.28
CA VAL A 150 -5.46 -0.71 -11.88
C VAL A 150 -4.88 -0.54 -13.27
N TYR A 151 -5.70 -0.16 -14.23
CA TYR A 151 -5.24 0.23 -15.57
C TYR A 151 -5.18 1.75 -15.70
N PRO A 152 -4.14 2.31 -16.34
CA PRO A 152 -4.08 3.73 -16.60
C PRO A 152 -5.34 4.23 -17.32
N GLY A 153 -5.88 5.37 -16.89
CA GLY A 153 -7.13 5.94 -17.40
C GLY A 153 -8.37 5.61 -16.57
N GLU A 154 -8.31 4.58 -15.71
CA GLU A 154 -9.43 4.21 -14.82
C GLU A 154 -9.64 5.24 -13.71
N THR A 155 -10.89 5.36 -13.27
CA THR A 155 -11.32 6.25 -12.18
C THR A 155 -11.28 5.51 -10.85
N LEU A 156 -10.49 6.04 -9.93
CA LEU A 156 -10.38 5.53 -8.55
C LEU A 156 -11.35 6.28 -7.64
N GLU A 157 -12.23 5.55 -6.97
CA GLU A 157 -13.10 6.05 -5.91
C GLU A 157 -12.57 5.55 -4.57
N THR A 158 -12.17 6.50 -3.72
CA THR A 158 -11.73 6.21 -2.35
C THR A 158 -12.85 6.54 -1.39
N SER A 159 -13.37 5.52 -0.71
CA SER A 159 -14.34 5.60 0.37
C SER A 159 -13.61 5.63 1.71
N ILE A 160 -13.98 6.55 2.61
CA ILE A 160 -13.29 6.81 3.87
C ILE A 160 -14.32 6.76 5.01
N TRP A 161 -13.96 6.07 6.09
CA TRP A 161 -14.72 5.97 7.34
C TRP A 161 -13.93 6.58 8.48
N LYS A 162 -14.54 7.47 9.23
CA LYS A 162 -14.03 7.97 10.51
C LYS A 162 -14.19 6.85 11.54
N LEU A 163 -13.15 6.56 12.29
CA LEU A 163 -13.19 5.58 13.38
C LEU A 163 -13.51 6.27 14.71
N GLU A 164 -13.70 5.48 15.77
CA GLU A 164 -14.04 6.02 17.11
C GLU A 164 -12.90 6.86 17.69
N SER A 165 -11.66 6.46 17.44
CA SER A 165 -10.47 7.22 17.84
C SER A 165 -10.32 8.44 16.92
N GLU A 166 -10.17 9.61 17.51
CA GLU A 166 -9.94 10.85 16.77
C GLU A 166 -8.68 10.77 15.91
N GLY A 167 -8.79 11.23 14.67
CA GLY A 167 -7.69 11.18 13.70
C GLY A 167 -7.45 9.81 13.04
N GLU A 168 -8.20 8.77 13.42
CA GLU A 168 -8.09 7.45 12.82
C GLU A 168 -9.16 7.21 11.76
N PHE A 169 -8.72 6.64 10.62
CA PHE A 169 -9.57 6.40 9.46
C PHE A 169 -9.37 4.99 8.91
N ALA A 170 -10.46 4.38 8.47
CA ALA A 170 -10.43 3.25 7.55
C ALA A 170 -10.72 3.74 6.14
N PHE A 171 -10.17 3.10 5.12
CA PHE A 171 -10.48 3.43 3.74
C PHE A 171 -10.39 2.22 2.81
N GLN A 172 -11.05 2.35 1.66
CA GLN A 172 -11.02 1.39 0.57
C GLN A 172 -11.06 2.15 -0.74
N THR A 173 -10.37 1.66 -1.75
CA THR A 173 -10.40 2.25 -3.09
C THR A 173 -10.89 1.22 -4.10
N ARG A 174 -11.84 1.60 -4.94
CA ARG A 174 -12.33 0.79 -6.07
C ARG A 174 -12.15 1.50 -7.40
N VAL A 175 -12.05 0.73 -8.46
CA VAL A 175 -12.19 1.22 -9.84
C VAL A 175 -13.67 1.26 -10.18
N ILE A 176 -14.16 2.44 -10.59
CA ILE A 176 -15.59 2.64 -10.88
C ILE A 176 -16.02 1.82 -12.09
N GLU A 177 -15.26 1.85 -13.17
CA GLU A 177 -15.58 1.24 -14.46
C GLU A 177 -15.74 -0.29 -14.39
N ARG A 178 -15.10 -0.92 -13.39
CA ARG A 178 -15.16 -2.38 -13.19
C ARG A 178 -15.86 -2.81 -11.91
N ASP A 179 -16.33 -1.86 -11.12
CA ASP A 179 -16.84 -2.07 -9.76
C ASP A 179 -15.95 -3.02 -8.93
N LEU A 180 -14.63 -2.79 -8.98
CA LEU A 180 -13.63 -3.69 -8.42
C LEU A 180 -12.80 -3.00 -7.35
N VAL A 181 -12.75 -3.58 -6.14
CA VAL A 181 -11.88 -3.11 -5.07
C VAL A 181 -10.42 -3.43 -5.42
N VAL A 182 -9.60 -2.39 -5.49
CA VAL A 182 -8.17 -2.47 -5.84
C VAL A 182 -7.25 -2.24 -4.65
N LEU A 183 -7.69 -1.42 -3.68
CA LEU A 183 -7.03 -1.24 -2.37
C LEU A 183 -8.04 -1.56 -1.28
N SER A 184 -7.73 -2.50 -0.41
CA SER A 184 -8.60 -2.95 0.69
C SER A 184 -7.89 -2.87 2.04
N HIS A 185 -8.64 -2.97 3.15
CA HIS A 185 -8.11 -2.94 4.50
C HIS A 185 -7.21 -1.72 4.76
N GLY A 186 -7.62 -0.58 4.20
CA GLY A 186 -6.92 0.68 4.34
C GLY A 186 -7.08 1.23 5.75
N SER A 187 -5.98 1.71 6.33
CA SER A 187 -5.94 2.46 7.59
C SER A 187 -5.10 3.71 7.42
N ALA A 188 -5.47 4.79 8.08
CA ALA A 188 -4.70 6.02 8.09
C ALA A 188 -4.86 6.76 9.41
N SER A 189 -3.76 7.38 9.87
CA SER A 189 -3.74 8.25 11.03
C SER A 189 -3.41 9.67 10.61
N ILE A 190 -4.25 10.62 11.01
CA ILE A 190 -4.10 12.05 10.69
C ILE A 190 -4.01 12.84 11.99
N SER A 191 -2.89 13.50 12.18
CA SER A 191 -2.64 14.34 13.36
C SER A 191 -3.24 15.73 13.19
N HIS A 192 -3.77 16.29 14.27
CA HIS A 192 -4.16 17.70 14.35
C HIS A 192 -2.97 18.64 14.65
N GLN A 193 -1.87 18.06 15.11
CA GLN A 193 -0.61 18.77 15.38
C GLN A 193 0.48 18.22 14.46
N LEU A 194 1.47 19.05 14.12
CA LEU A 194 2.66 18.55 13.43
C LEU A 194 3.31 17.45 14.27
N PRO A 195 3.60 16.29 13.68
CA PRO A 195 4.21 15.20 14.43
C PRO A 195 5.57 15.64 14.99
N ALA A 196 5.81 15.27 16.25
CA ALA A 196 7.15 15.37 16.81
C ALA A 196 8.13 14.51 15.97
N PRO A 197 9.41 14.84 15.91
CA PRO A 197 10.41 14.01 15.26
C PRO A 197 10.32 12.58 15.81
N ILE A 198 10.31 11.58 14.92
CA ILE A 198 10.24 10.17 15.30
C ILE A 198 11.53 9.84 16.08
N ASN A 199 11.37 9.30 17.29
CA ASN A 199 12.52 8.88 18.09
C ASN A 199 13.21 7.68 17.41
N PRO A 200 14.54 7.69 17.20
CA PRO A 200 15.26 6.56 16.59
C PRO A 200 15.14 5.23 17.36
N ALA A 201 14.69 5.26 18.62
CA ALA A 201 14.52 4.09 19.47
C ALA A 201 13.16 3.38 19.30
N ASP A 202 12.16 4.03 18.68
CA ASP A 202 10.84 3.48 18.39
C ASP A 202 10.84 2.77 17.02
#